data_66ebbe1d19dc912abd6f9157dc842ed4
#
_entry.id   66ebbe1d19dc912abd6f9157dc842ed4
#
_cell.length_a   1.000
_cell.length_b   1.000
_cell.length_c   1.000
_cell.angle_alpha   90.00
_cell.angle_beta   90.00
_cell.angle_gamma   90.00
#
_symmetry.space_group_name_H-M   'P 1'
#
loop_
_entity.id
_entity.type
_entity.pdbx_description
1 polymer ?
#
loop_
_entity_poly.entity_id
_entity_poly.type
_entity_poly.pdbx_seq_one_letter_code
_entity_poly.pdbx_strand_id
1 'polypeptide(L)'
;SLVGSEMCIRDSWGGCAAAAMGFSVQVAHRIGAGDFVEAKKILRQAVTATLVFSSLLAVGGICISGMLPLWLGGDEAIWNDSSLYFRIFALFLPALQLNFLAGGMLRCSGNMRVPAMLNIMMCLLDVVFNFFLIFPTRHVEWFGVVFTAPGAGLGVKGAILGTVLAELVTTGGMMWYLCRRSPMLKFVGERGSFLPKRETLRKSFRISLPMGFEHMAICGAQIATTVVVAPLGIVAIAANSFAIIAESLCYMPGYGISEAATTLVGQSLGANRIRLLRRFANITVWSGMLIMGVMGALIYVAAPQIIGVMTPVEEIRTLGIEILRIEAFAEPMFAASIVAYGVFV
;
A
#
# COMPACT_ATOMS: atom_id res chain seq x y z
N SER A 1 -4.80 15.48 -15.32
CA SER A 1 -4.75 16.05 -13.96
C SER A 1 -5.13 15.05 -12.86
N LEU A 2 -6.04 14.10 -13.10
CA LEU A 2 -6.33 13.00 -12.15
C LEU A 2 -5.11 12.10 -11.91
N VAL A 3 -4.34 11.81 -12.95
CA VAL A 3 -3.11 11.01 -12.86
C VAL A 3 -2.08 11.65 -11.92
N GLY A 4 -1.95 12.97 -11.93
CA GLY A 4 -1.01 13.67 -11.03
C GLY A 4 -1.42 13.64 -9.56
N SER A 5 -2.73 13.72 -9.24
CA SER A 5 -3.21 13.63 -7.86
C SER A 5 -3.11 12.21 -7.32
N GLU A 6 -3.39 11.20 -8.13
CA GLU A 6 -3.17 9.79 -7.77
C GLU A 6 -1.70 9.48 -7.54
N MET A 7 -0.78 10.04 -8.34
CA MET A 7 0.65 9.91 -8.13
C MET A 7 1.11 10.53 -6.80
N CYS A 8 0.67 11.75 -6.46
CA CYS A 8 0.99 12.36 -5.17
C CYS A 8 0.48 11.57 -3.98
N ILE A 9 -0.71 10.98 -4.08
CA ILE A 9 -1.27 10.10 -3.06
C ILE A 9 -0.42 8.84 -2.92
N ARG A 10 -0.04 8.23 -4.04
CA ARG A 10 0.78 7.02 -4.09
C ARG A 10 2.19 7.26 -3.54
N ASP A 11 2.80 8.41 -3.80
CA ASP A 11 4.09 8.82 -3.21
C ASP A 11 4.00 9.01 -1.70
N SER A 12 2.92 9.61 -1.21
CA SER A 12 2.66 9.75 0.23
C SER A 12 2.49 8.37 0.90
N TRP A 13 1.84 7.43 0.22
CA TRP A 13 1.68 6.04 0.68
C TRP A 13 3.02 5.33 0.85
N GLY A 14 3.92 5.46 -0.13
CA GLY A 14 5.24 4.86 -0.07
C GLY A 14 6.11 5.41 1.05
N GLY A 15 6.10 6.73 1.25
CA GLY A 15 6.78 7.37 2.37
C GLY A 15 6.27 6.92 3.74
N CYS A 16 4.93 6.80 3.88
CA CYS A 16 4.30 6.28 5.08
C CYS A 16 4.66 4.81 5.34
N ALA A 17 4.62 3.97 4.32
CA ALA A 17 5.00 2.57 4.42
C ALA A 17 6.48 2.40 4.82
N ALA A 18 7.39 3.16 4.19
CA ALA A 18 8.81 3.15 4.51
C ALA A 18 9.08 3.56 5.96
N ALA A 19 8.41 4.60 6.47
CA ALA A 19 8.54 5.04 7.85
C ALA A 19 8.07 3.96 8.85
N ALA A 20 6.97 3.25 8.55
CA ALA A 20 6.48 2.15 9.38
C ALA A 20 7.42 0.94 9.37
N MET A 21 7.97 0.60 8.19
CA MET A 21 8.91 -0.51 8.03
C MET A 21 10.16 -0.35 8.87
N GLY A 22 10.75 0.84 8.94
CA GLY A 22 11.94 1.09 9.76
C GLY A 22 11.79 0.75 11.24
N PHE A 23 10.58 0.84 11.79
CA PHE A 23 10.28 0.38 13.14
C PHE A 23 9.96 -1.11 13.19
N SER A 24 9.22 -1.61 12.19
CA SER A 24 8.80 -3.02 12.12
C SER A 24 10.00 -3.97 12.06
N VAL A 25 11.02 -3.64 11.28
CA VAL A 25 12.28 -4.40 11.19
C VAL A 25 13.00 -4.46 12.54
N GLN A 26 13.09 -3.34 13.26
CA GLN A 26 13.70 -3.34 14.59
C GLN A 26 12.96 -4.24 15.57
N VAL A 27 11.62 -4.26 15.50
CA VAL A 27 10.78 -5.15 16.32
C VAL A 27 10.99 -6.61 15.91
N ALA A 28 11.07 -6.93 14.61
CA ALA A 28 11.37 -8.29 14.14
C ALA A 28 12.69 -8.81 14.71
N HIS A 29 13.75 -7.98 14.69
CA HIS A 29 15.05 -8.35 15.28
C HIS A 29 14.95 -8.62 16.78
N ARG A 30 14.21 -7.81 17.55
CA ARG A 30 14.04 -8.01 19.00
C ARG A 30 13.21 -9.24 19.32
N ILE A 31 12.16 -9.51 18.54
CA ILE A 31 11.36 -10.73 18.67
C ILE A 31 12.23 -11.97 18.39
N GLY A 32 13.04 -11.92 17.32
CA GLY A 32 13.98 -13.00 17.00
C GLY A 32 15.02 -13.27 18.09
N ALA A 33 15.48 -12.20 18.77
CA ALA A 33 16.38 -12.30 19.93
C ALA A 33 15.68 -12.75 21.23
N GLY A 34 14.36 -12.89 21.24
CA GLY A 34 13.58 -13.23 22.45
C GLY A 34 13.37 -12.06 23.41
N ASP A 35 13.76 -10.85 23.03
CA ASP A 35 13.64 -9.63 23.86
C ASP A 35 12.31 -8.93 23.63
N PHE A 36 11.23 -9.52 24.13
CA PHE A 36 9.87 -8.99 23.99
C PHE A 36 9.67 -7.67 24.76
N VAL A 37 10.45 -7.44 25.80
CA VAL A 37 10.35 -6.18 26.60
C VAL A 37 10.82 -5.00 25.77
N GLU A 38 11.96 -5.13 25.10
CA GLU A 38 12.47 -4.06 24.24
C GLU A 38 11.62 -3.92 22.97
N ALA A 39 11.09 -5.02 22.41
CA ALA A 39 10.15 -4.98 21.29
C ALA A 39 8.90 -4.14 21.61
N LYS A 40 8.30 -4.31 22.80
CA LYS A 40 7.16 -3.51 23.25
C LYS A 40 7.51 -2.03 23.47
N LYS A 41 8.71 -1.72 23.97
CA LYS A 41 9.18 -0.32 24.09
C LYS A 41 9.33 0.34 22.72
N ILE A 42 9.93 -0.36 21.77
CA ILE A 42 10.07 0.13 20.38
C ILE A 42 8.70 0.38 19.79
N LEU A 43 7.72 -0.52 19.98
CA LEU A 43 6.36 -0.35 19.49
C LEU A 43 5.71 0.95 20.05
N ARG A 44 5.80 1.20 21.35
CA ARG A 44 5.25 2.43 21.95
C ARG A 44 5.88 3.69 21.35
N GLN A 45 7.21 3.69 21.24
CA GLN A 45 7.95 4.78 20.63
C GLN A 45 7.61 4.98 19.15
N ALA A 46 7.39 3.87 18.43
CA ALA A 46 6.98 3.89 17.03
C ALA A 46 5.60 4.53 16.85
N VAL A 47 4.62 4.18 17.69
CA VAL A 47 3.27 4.79 17.63
C VAL A 47 3.36 6.31 17.77
N THR A 48 4.13 6.83 18.74
CA THR A 48 4.27 8.28 18.94
C THR A 48 5.05 8.92 17.79
N ALA A 49 6.17 8.31 17.37
CA ALA A 49 7.00 8.86 16.31
C ALA A 49 6.27 8.91 14.96
N THR A 50 5.54 7.86 14.62
CA THR A 50 4.76 7.80 13.37
C THR A 50 3.56 8.75 13.40
N LEU A 51 2.88 8.91 14.53
CA LEU A 51 1.82 9.91 14.69
C LEU A 51 2.34 11.34 14.52
N VAL A 52 3.46 11.68 15.15
CA VAL A 52 4.07 13.01 14.99
C VAL A 52 4.48 13.23 13.52
N PHE A 53 5.16 12.27 12.93
CA PHE A 53 5.60 12.36 11.53
C PHE A 53 4.42 12.53 10.56
N SER A 54 3.38 11.69 10.67
CA SER A 54 2.20 11.76 9.81
C SER A 54 1.36 13.01 10.05
N SER A 55 1.31 13.51 11.29
CA SER A 55 0.63 14.79 11.60
C SER A 55 1.36 15.97 10.96
N LEU A 56 2.70 15.98 10.94
CA LEU A 56 3.48 17.01 10.25
C LEU A 56 3.26 16.94 8.73
N LEU A 57 3.23 15.74 8.16
CA LEU A 57 2.89 15.55 6.74
C LEU A 57 1.46 15.98 6.44
N ALA A 58 0.50 15.69 7.32
CA ALA A 58 -0.89 16.10 7.18
C ALA A 58 -1.02 17.63 7.14
N VAL A 59 -0.38 18.33 8.07
CA VAL A 59 -0.36 19.80 8.09
C VAL A 59 0.28 20.35 6.82
N GLY A 60 1.44 19.82 6.41
CA GLY A 60 2.10 20.20 5.16
C GLY A 60 1.20 19.97 3.94
N GLY A 61 0.55 18.82 3.85
CA GLY A 61 -0.38 18.46 2.78
C GLY A 61 -1.59 19.40 2.73
N ILE A 62 -2.17 19.74 3.87
CA ILE A 62 -3.28 20.69 3.96
C ILE A 62 -2.85 22.09 3.47
N CYS A 63 -1.66 22.55 3.86
CA CYS A 63 -1.12 23.85 3.42
C CYS A 63 -0.92 23.92 1.90
N ILE A 64 -0.45 22.84 1.29
CA ILE A 64 -0.17 22.76 -0.16
C ILE A 64 -1.42 22.45 -0.98
N SER A 65 -2.48 21.91 -0.37
CA SER A 65 -3.67 21.39 -1.06
C SER A 65 -4.34 22.37 -2.01
N GLY A 66 -4.29 23.68 -1.71
CA GLY A 66 -4.86 24.71 -2.57
C GLY A 66 -4.04 25.02 -3.83
N MET A 67 -2.72 24.74 -3.81
CA MET A 67 -1.82 25.00 -4.94
C MET A 67 -1.61 23.74 -5.79
N LEU A 68 -1.90 22.57 -5.25
CA LEU A 68 -1.64 21.29 -5.91
C LEU A 68 -2.33 21.14 -7.28
N PRO A 69 -3.64 21.46 -7.44
CA PRO A 69 -4.30 21.36 -8.73
C PRO A 69 -3.72 22.29 -9.78
N LEU A 70 -3.23 23.47 -9.35
CA LEU A 70 -2.60 24.46 -10.21
C LEU A 70 -1.25 23.96 -10.74
N TRP A 71 -0.42 23.36 -9.89
CA TRP A 71 0.88 22.79 -10.27
C TRP A 71 0.75 21.58 -11.18
N LEU A 72 -0.35 20.82 -11.05
CA LEU A 72 -0.62 19.63 -11.85
C LEU A 72 -1.32 19.96 -13.18
N GLY A 73 -1.57 21.25 -13.50
CA GLY A 73 -2.22 21.65 -14.75
C GLY A 73 -3.67 21.17 -14.86
N GLY A 74 -4.39 21.07 -13.74
CA GLY A 74 -5.80 20.68 -13.70
C GLY A 74 -6.71 21.74 -14.30
N ASP A 75 -7.85 21.30 -14.86
CA ASP A 75 -8.92 22.20 -15.33
C ASP A 75 -9.55 22.93 -14.14
N GLU A 76 -9.88 24.21 -14.29
CA GLU A 76 -10.51 25.04 -13.24
C GLU A 76 -11.79 24.41 -12.68
N ALA A 77 -12.53 23.68 -13.51
CA ALA A 77 -13.79 23.04 -13.14
C ALA A 77 -13.62 21.98 -12.03
N ILE A 78 -12.43 21.37 -11.92
CA ILE A 78 -12.17 20.28 -10.95
C ILE A 78 -11.24 20.68 -9.80
N TRP A 79 -10.76 21.92 -9.76
CA TRP A 79 -9.82 22.40 -8.73
C TRP A 79 -10.39 22.27 -7.31
N ASN A 80 -11.63 22.67 -7.11
CA ASN A 80 -12.26 22.62 -5.80
C ASN A 80 -12.43 21.19 -5.29
N ASP A 81 -12.86 20.29 -6.15
CA ASP A 81 -13.09 18.89 -5.76
C ASP A 81 -11.76 18.16 -5.53
N SER A 82 -10.75 18.40 -6.37
CA SER A 82 -9.39 17.82 -6.21
C SER A 82 -8.71 18.35 -4.95
N SER A 83 -8.79 19.66 -4.68
CA SER A 83 -8.24 20.27 -3.46
C SER A 83 -8.92 19.76 -2.20
N LEU A 84 -10.25 19.60 -2.22
CA LEU A 84 -11.00 19.06 -1.10
C LEU A 84 -10.68 17.59 -0.87
N TYR A 85 -10.61 16.79 -1.95
CA TYR A 85 -10.23 15.38 -1.88
C TYR A 85 -8.86 15.22 -1.20
N PHE A 86 -7.87 16.01 -1.64
CA PHE A 86 -6.54 15.96 -1.07
C PHE A 86 -6.49 16.44 0.39
N ARG A 87 -7.27 17.47 0.76
CA ARG A 87 -7.38 17.93 2.17
C ARG A 87 -7.93 16.85 3.08
N ILE A 88 -9.00 16.17 2.67
CA ILE A 88 -9.60 15.10 3.45
C ILE A 88 -8.59 13.96 3.59
N PHE A 89 -7.95 13.55 2.49
CA PHE A 89 -6.91 12.52 2.51
C PHE A 89 -5.76 12.89 3.45
N ALA A 90 -5.23 14.11 3.35
CA ALA A 90 -4.15 14.60 4.20
C ALA A 90 -4.54 14.61 5.69
N LEU A 91 -5.76 14.99 6.02
CA LEU A 91 -6.25 15.00 7.41
C LEU A 91 -6.22 13.60 8.03
N PHE A 92 -6.46 12.55 7.24
CA PHE A 92 -6.51 11.16 7.71
C PHE A 92 -5.20 10.37 7.52
N LEU A 93 -4.13 11.02 7.02
CA LEU A 93 -2.79 10.42 6.96
C LEU A 93 -2.33 9.77 8.28
N PRO A 94 -2.59 10.33 9.48
CA PRO A 94 -2.21 9.67 10.72
C PRO A 94 -2.89 8.32 10.94
N ALA A 95 -4.14 8.15 10.50
CA ALA A 95 -4.82 6.86 10.60
C ALA A 95 -4.22 5.84 9.63
N LEU A 96 -3.97 6.23 8.39
CA LEU A 96 -3.28 5.43 7.40
C LEU A 96 -1.90 4.97 7.89
N GLN A 97 -1.14 5.88 8.48
CA GLN A 97 0.17 5.60 9.04
C GLN A 97 0.11 4.57 10.17
N LEU A 98 -0.89 4.68 11.04
CA LEU A 98 -1.10 3.70 12.11
C LEU A 98 -1.51 2.33 11.55
N ASN A 99 -2.25 2.27 10.46
CA ASN A 99 -2.60 1.02 9.80
C ASN A 99 -1.34 0.31 9.27
N PHE A 100 -0.47 1.01 8.55
CA PHE A 100 0.82 0.47 8.10
C PHE A 100 1.68 0.00 9.26
N LEU A 101 1.79 0.80 10.32
CA LEU A 101 2.56 0.44 11.51
C LEU A 101 1.99 -0.81 12.18
N ALA A 102 0.70 -0.84 12.48
CA ALA A 102 0.06 -1.96 13.17
C ALA A 102 0.11 -3.24 12.33
N GLY A 103 -0.14 -3.13 11.02
CA GLY A 103 -0.02 -4.25 10.09
C GLY A 103 1.41 -4.81 10.03
N GLY A 104 2.42 -3.94 9.89
CA GLY A 104 3.83 -4.31 9.90
C GLY A 104 4.25 -4.98 11.22
N MET A 105 3.85 -4.42 12.36
CA MET A 105 4.13 -4.98 13.68
C MET A 105 3.50 -6.36 13.90
N LEU A 106 2.25 -6.56 13.45
CA LEU A 106 1.58 -7.85 13.53
C LEU A 106 2.26 -8.90 12.65
N ARG A 107 2.65 -8.52 11.42
CA ARG A 107 3.42 -9.40 10.52
C ARG A 107 4.76 -9.78 11.15
N CYS A 108 5.50 -8.82 11.67
CA CYS A 108 6.78 -9.06 12.35
C CYS A 108 6.66 -9.93 13.60
N SER A 109 5.49 -9.98 14.24
CA SER A 109 5.19 -10.92 15.34
C SER A 109 4.80 -12.32 14.86
N GLY A 110 4.84 -12.59 13.55
CA GLY A 110 4.45 -13.86 12.95
C GLY A 110 2.94 -14.02 12.72
N ASN A 111 2.14 -13.01 12.99
CA ASN A 111 0.70 -13.06 12.76
C ASN A 111 0.34 -12.41 11.42
N MET A 112 0.32 -13.22 10.36
CA MET A 112 -0.09 -12.79 9.01
C MET A 112 -1.61 -12.80 8.82
N ARG A 113 -2.35 -13.59 9.63
CA ARG A 113 -3.80 -13.80 9.41
C ARG A 113 -4.62 -12.57 9.74
N VAL A 114 -4.33 -11.92 10.85
CA VAL A 114 -5.12 -10.77 11.31
C VAL A 114 -5.00 -9.57 10.37
N PRO A 115 -3.80 -9.13 9.95
CA PRO A 115 -3.68 -8.07 8.96
C PRO A 115 -4.34 -8.42 7.63
N ALA A 116 -4.21 -9.67 7.16
CA ALA A 116 -4.83 -10.10 5.90
C ALA A 116 -6.36 -10.05 5.97
N MET A 117 -6.96 -10.58 7.03
CA MET A 117 -8.42 -10.56 7.21
C MET A 117 -8.96 -9.11 7.34
N LEU A 118 -8.27 -8.26 8.10
CA LEU A 118 -8.67 -6.88 8.27
C LEU A 118 -8.52 -6.07 6.98
N ASN A 119 -7.49 -6.32 6.18
CA ASN A 119 -7.34 -5.68 4.87
C ASN A 119 -8.42 -6.14 3.87
N ILE A 120 -8.79 -7.42 3.86
CA ILE A 120 -9.92 -7.90 3.05
C ILE A 120 -11.23 -7.22 3.52
N MET A 121 -11.44 -7.13 4.84
CA MET A 121 -12.59 -6.43 5.39
C MET A 121 -12.59 -4.94 5.00
N MET A 122 -11.42 -4.28 4.98
CA MET A 122 -11.27 -2.90 4.51
C MET A 122 -11.77 -2.74 3.07
N CYS A 123 -11.34 -3.61 2.17
CA CYS A 123 -11.81 -3.57 0.77
C CYS A 123 -13.33 -3.74 0.66
N LEU A 124 -13.92 -4.67 1.43
CA LEU A 124 -15.37 -4.87 1.44
C LEU A 124 -16.10 -3.66 2.01
N LEU A 125 -15.62 -3.09 3.11
CA LEU A 125 -16.20 -1.88 3.71
C LEU A 125 -16.08 -0.67 2.79
N ASP A 126 -14.94 -0.53 2.09
CA ASP A 126 -14.73 0.55 1.12
C ASP A 126 -15.79 0.49 0.00
N VAL A 127 -16.03 -0.69 -0.58
CA VAL A 127 -17.09 -0.88 -1.58
C VAL A 127 -18.46 -0.52 -1.02
N VAL A 128 -18.78 -0.99 0.19
CA VAL A 128 -20.08 -0.72 0.83
C VAL A 128 -20.25 0.76 1.12
N PHE A 129 -19.28 1.42 1.74
CA PHE A 129 -19.38 2.84 2.06
C PHE A 129 -19.43 3.70 0.79
N ASN A 130 -18.63 3.39 -0.23
CA ASN A 130 -18.65 4.07 -1.51
C ASN A 130 -20.01 3.92 -2.20
N PHE A 131 -20.64 2.73 -2.15
CA PHE A 131 -21.96 2.51 -2.69
C PHE A 131 -23.02 3.41 -2.07
N PHE A 132 -22.98 3.63 -0.75
CA PHE A 132 -23.93 4.48 -0.04
C PHE A 132 -23.60 5.97 -0.07
N LEU A 133 -22.33 6.35 -0.14
CA LEU A 133 -21.91 7.75 -0.03
C LEU A 133 -21.81 8.46 -1.38
N ILE A 134 -21.38 7.76 -2.44
CA ILE A 134 -21.17 8.37 -3.76
C ILE A 134 -22.50 8.67 -4.44
N PHE A 135 -23.40 7.68 -4.44
CA PHE A 135 -24.61 7.75 -5.24
C PHE A 135 -25.76 8.37 -4.44
N PRO A 136 -26.69 9.11 -5.13
CA PRO A 136 -27.94 9.52 -4.53
C PRO A 136 -28.85 8.30 -4.30
N THR A 137 -29.89 8.48 -3.50
CA THR A 137 -30.93 7.47 -3.30
C THR A 137 -31.53 7.05 -4.64
N ARG A 138 -31.46 5.74 -4.94
CA ARG A 138 -31.88 5.18 -6.23
C ARG A 138 -32.62 3.86 -6.04
N HIS A 139 -33.47 3.55 -7.00
CA HIS A 139 -34.07 2.24 -7.11
C HIS A 139 -33.09 1.28 -7.80
N VAL A 140 -32.77 0.21 -7.13
CA VAL A 140 -31.88 -0.83 -7.66
C VAL A 140 -32.70 -2.08 -7.86
N GLU A 141 -32.70 -2.59 -9.09
CA GLU A 141 -33.29 -3.89 -9.40
C GLU A 141 -32.20 -4.96 -9.27
N TRP A 142 -32.37 -5.87 -8.34
CA TRP A 142 -31.48 -7.01 -8.17
C TRP A 142 -32.30 -8.29 -8.14
N PHE A 143 -32.08 -9.17 -9.11
CA PHE A 143 -32.82 -10.41 -9.28
C PHE A 143 -34.36 -10.26 -9.32
N GLY A 144 -34.87 -9.18 -9.95
CA GLY A 144 -36.30 -8.92 -10.06
C GLY A 144 -36.98 -8.31 -8.81
N VAL A 145 -36.18 -7.98 -7.78
CA VAL A 145 -36.67 -7.25 -6.60
C VAL A 145 -36.17 -5.81 -6.67
N VAL A 146 -37.11 -4.87 -6.74
CA VAL A 146 -36.82 -3.43 -6.69
C VAL A 146 -36.73 -3.01 -5.24
N PHE A 147 -35.57 -2.57 -4.80
CA PHE A 147 -35.43 -1.95 -3.48
C PHE A 147 -34.81 -0.55 -3.62
N THR A 148 -35.24 0.32 -2.71
CA THR A 148 -34.74 1.68 -2.66
C THR A 148 -33.41 1.65 -1.85
N ALA A 149 -32.27 1.79 -2.54
CA ALA A 149 -30.98 1.93 -1.89
C ALA A 149 -30.82 3.38 -1.41
N PRO A 150 -30.77 3.65 -0.09
CA PRO A 150 -30.49 4.99 0.41
C PRO A 150 -29.08 5.39 0.03
N GLY A 151 -28.90 6.64 -0.42
CA GLY A 151 -27.59 7.16 -0.79
C GLY A 151 -27.46 8.63 -0.45
N ALA A 152 -26.26 9.05 -0.04
CA ALA A 152 -25.99 10.42 0.37
C ALA A 152 -25.76 11.38 -0.82
N GLY A 153 -25.45 10.85 -2.00
CA GLY A 153 -25.27 11.66 -3.22
C GLY A 153 -24.08 12.63 -3.17
N LEU A 154 -23.04 12.29 -2.39
CA LEU A 154 -21.90 13.19 -2.16
C LEU A 154 -20.87 13.17 -3.31
N GLY A 155 -21.03 12.32 -4.33
CA GLY A 155 -20.10 12.23 -5.46
C GLY A 155 -18.66 12.01 -5.02
N VAL A 156 -17.74 12.87 -5.50
CA VAL A 156 -16.29 12.78 -5.18
C VAL A 156 -16.01 12.86 -3.68
N LYS A 157 -16.76 13.69 -2.94
CA LYS A 157 -16.64 13.77 -1.47
C LYS A 157 -17.04 12.45 -0.80
N GLY A 158 -18.05 11.80 -1.34
CA GLY A 158 -18.52 10.48 -0.87
C GLY A 158 -17.44 9.42 -1.04
N ALA A 159 -16.74 9.42 -2.17
CA ALA A 159 -15.68 8.47 -2.46
C ALA A 159 -14.53 8.54 -1.42
N ILE A 160 -14.00 9.73 -1.17
CA ILE A 160 -12.93 9.86 -0.18
C ILE A 160 -13.38 9.55 1.24
N LEU A 161 -14.61 9.95 1.62
CA LEU A 161 -15.15 9.65 2.94
C LEU A 161 -15.38 8.15 3.13
N GLY A 162 -15.83 7.44 2.09
CA GLY A 162 -16.01 5.98 2.12
C GLY A 162 -14.69 5.26 2.40
N THR A 163 -13.66 5.59 1.64
CA THR A 163 -12.31 5.03 1.82
C THR A 163 -11.75 5.35 3.21
N VAL A 164 -11.86 6.60 3.66
CA VAL A 164 -11.39 7.01 4.99
C VAL A 164 -12.11 6.28 6.10
N LEU A 165 -13.43 6.10 6.03
CA LEU A 165 -14.19 5.36 7.03
C LEU A 165 -13.78 3.88 7.08
N ALA A 166 -13.60 3.24 5.92
CA ALA A 166 -13.10 1.87 5.86
C ALA A 166 -11.72 1.73 6.49
N GLU A 167 -10.83 2.68 6.21
CA GLU A 167 -9.47 2.75 6.78
C GLU A 167 -9.51 2.94 8.29
N LEU A 168 -10.34 3.85 8.82
CA LEU A 168 -10.47 4.09 10.26
C LEU A 168 -10.96 2.85 11.02
N VAL A 169 -11.97 2.15 10.47
CA VAL A 169 -12.48 0.90 11.08
C VAL A 169 -11.38 -0.15 11.14
N THR A 170 -10.66 -0.31 10.05
CA THR A 170 -9.57 -1.31 9.94
C THR A 170 -8.40 -0.95 10.84
N THR A 171 -7.98 0.31 10.85
CA THR A 171 -6.92 0.81 11.74
C THR A 171 -7.28 0.61 13.20
N GLY A 172 -8.52 0.95 13.58
CA GLY A 172 -9.04 0.71 14.92
C GLY A 172 -9.00 -0.77 15.31
N GLY A 173 -9.42 -1.65 14.40
CA GLY A 173 -9.37 -3.11 14.59
C GLY A 173 -7.94 -3.64 14.74
N MET A 174 -7.01 -3.20 13.87
CA MET A 174 -5.59 -3.58 13.95
C MET A 174 -4.94 -3.11 15.24
N MET A 175 -5.13 -1.83 15.60
CA MET A 175 -4.58 -1.27 16.84
C MET A 175 -5.18 -1.95 18.07
N TRP A 176 -6.48 -2.20 18.10
CA TRP A 176 -7.12 -2.92 19.20
C TRP A 176 -6.53 -4.31 19.38
N TYR A 177 -6.38 -5.07 18.27
CA TYR A 177 -5.80 -6.41 18.32
C TYR A 177 -4.33 -6.35 18.75
N LEU A 178 -3.53 -5.46 18.18
CA LEU A 178 -2.12 -5.28 18.51
C LEU A 178 -1.93 -4.96 19.99
N CYS A 179 -2.73 -4.02 20.53
CA CYS A 179 -2.56 -3.54 21.89
C CYS A 179 -3.07 -4.52 22.96
N ARG A 180 -4.12 -5.31 22.65
CA ARG A 180 -4.80 -6.14 23.66
C ARG A 180 -4.67 -7.64 23.45
N ARG A 181 -4.60 -8.12 22.21
CA ARG A 181 -4.68 -9.54 21.86
C ARG A 181 -3.36 -10.14 21.39
N SER A 182 -2.40 -9.34 20.92
CA SER A 182 -1.13 -9.84 20.41
C SER A 182 -0.34 -10.56 21.53
N PRO A 183 0.08 -11.83 21.33
CA PRO A 183 0.81 -12.57 22.36
C PRO A 183 2.16 -11.94 22.73
N MET A 184 2.86 -11.35 21.75
CA MET A 184 4.23 -10.83 21.90
C MET A 184 4.29 -9.32 22.13
N LEU A 185 3.31 -8.57 21.58
CA LEU A 185 3.37 -7.10 21.51
C LEU A 185 2.30 -6.40 22.36
N LYS A 186 1.48 -7.15 23.11
CA LYS A 186 0.50 -6.57 24.03
C LYS A 186 1.18 -5.66 25.04
N PHE A 187 0.73 -4.41 25.12
CA PHE A 187 1.30 -3.43 26.04
C PHE A 187 0.27 -2.70 26.90
N VAL A 188 -1.02 -2.94 26.71
CA VAL A 188 -2.07 -2.38 27.56
C VAL A 188 -1.97 -2.99 28.96
N GLY A 189 -1.85 -2.14 29.98
CA GLY A 189 -1.65 -2.53 31.37
C GLY A 189 -0.18 -2.58 31.82
N GLU A 190 0.78 -2.43 30.93
CA GLU A 190 2.20 -2.33 31.31
C GLU A 190 2.66 -0.87 31.34
N ARG A 191 3.48 -0.50 32.34
CA ARG A 191 4.08 0.84 32.44
C ARG A 191 5.27 0.95 31.48
N GLY A 192 5.33 2.04 30.71
CA GLY A 192 6.45 2.32 29.81
C GLY A 192 6.34 3.68 29.16
N SER A 193 7.47 4.25 28.74
CA SER A 193 7.54 5.57 28.10
C SER A 193 7.12 5.47 26.62
N PHE A 194 6.30 6.40 26.19
CA PHE A 194 5.93 6.62 24.78
C PHE A 194 6.89 7.60 24.09
N LEU A 195 7.78 8.26 24.84
CA LEU A 195 8.74 9.20 24.28
C LEU A 195 9.79 8.47 23.43
N PRO A 196 9.92 8.83 22.15
CA PRO A 196 10.85 8.18 21.26
C PRO A 196 12.29 8.49 21.66
N LYS A 197 13.11 7.43 21.82
CA LYS A 197 14.54 7.57 22.08
C LYS A 197 15.26 7.92 20.78
N ARG A 198 16.26 8.81 20.87
CA ARG A 198 17.07 9.23 19.72
C ARG A 198 17.71 8.03 18.99
N GLU A 199 18.12 7.01 19.73
CA GLU A 199 18.72 5.81 19.16
C GLU A 199 17.73 5.02 18.29
N THR A 200 16.51 4.81 18.80
CA THR A 200 15.43 4.10 18.04
C THR A 200 15.06 4.88 16.80
N LEU A 201 14.91 6.20 16.90
CA LEU A 201 14.62 7.07 15.76
C LEU A 201 15.74 7.05 14.72
N ARG A 202 17.00 7.14 15.15
CA ARG A 202 18.15 7.11 14.24
C ARG A 202 18.24 5.79 13.48
N LYS A 203 17.99 4.66 14.16
CA LYS A 203 17.96 3.34 13.52
C LYS A 203 16.80 3.22 12.52
N SER A 204 15.61 3.65 12.93
CA SER A 204 14.44 3.66 12.02
C SER A 204 14.71 4.52 10.79
N PHE A 205 15.19 5.75 10.99
CA PHE A 205 15.47 6.66 9.89
C PHE A 205 16.53 6.11 8.92
N ARG A 206 17.57 5.43 9.46
CA ARG A 206 18.61 4.79 8.62
C ARG A 206 18.05 3.67 7.74
N ILE A 207 16.99 2.99 8.17
CA ILE A 207 16.31 1.95 7.39
C ILE A 207 15.29 2.59 6.45
N SER A 208 14.45 3.50 6.96
CA SER A 208 13.35 4.10 6.20
C SER A 208 13.82 5.03 5.08
N LEU A 209 14.94 5.73 5.25
CA LEU A 209 15.42 6.72 4.29
C LEU A 209 15.79 6.08 2.93
N PRO A 210 16.60 5.02 2.86
CA PRO A 210 16.88 4.33 1.59
C PRO A 210 15.61 3.78 0.94
N MET A 211 14.68 3.23 1.73
CA MET A 211 13.39 2.73 1.25
C MET A 211 12.54 3.84 0.64
N GLY A 212 12.52 5.01 1.29
CA GLY A 212 11.82 6.18 0.77
C GLY A 212 12.41 6.65 -0.57
N PHE A 213 13.73 6.70 -0.69
CA PHE A 213 14.40 7.05 -1.95
C PHE A 213 14.14 6.04 -3.07
N GLU A 214 14.16 4.76 -2.76
CA GLU A 214 13.81 3.71 -3.72
C GLU A 214 12.38 3.88 -4.23
N HIS A 215 11.42 4.09 -3.32
CA HIS A 215 10.04 4.31 -3.71
C HIS A 215 9.87 5.56 -4.60
N MET A 216 10.55 6.66 -4.25
CA MET A 216 10.59 7.86 -5.10
C MET A 216 11.21 7.58 -6.48
N ALA A 217 12.25 6.74 -6.56
CA ALA A 217 12.86 6.36 -7.83
C ALA A 217 11.89 5.52 -8.69
N ILE A 218 11.16 4.58 -8.09
CA ILE A 218 10.15 3.78 -8.79
C ILE A 218 9.02 4.68 -9.32
N CYS A 219 8.48 5.57 -8.50
CA CYS A 219 7.46 6.53 -8.93
C CYS A 219 7.98 7.46 -10.02
N GLY A 220 9.21 7.96 -9.88
CA GLY A 220 9.87 8.77 -10.91
C GLY A 220 10.03 8.03 -12.24
N ALA A 221 10.39 6.75 -12.21
CA ALA A 221 10.46 5.92 -13.40
C ALA A 221 9.09 5.74 -14.08
N GLN A 222 8.02 5.54 -13.30
CA GLN A 222 6.65 5.45 -13.85
C GLN A 222 6.20 6.76 -14.50
N ILE A 223 6.53 7.90 -13.89
CA ILE A 223 6.27 9.23 -14.49
C ILE A 223 7.06 9.37 -15.81
N ALA A 224 8.34 9.01 -15.80
CA ALA A 224 9.18 9.08 -17.00
C ALA A 224 8.63 8.19 -18.12
N THR A 225 8.18 6.97 -17.81
CA THR A 225 7.51 6.09 -18.79
C THR A 225 6.28 6.75 -19.39
N THR A 226 5.43 7.36 -18.56
CA THR A 226 4.23 8.08 -19.03
C THR A 226 4.60 9.26 -19.95
N VAL A 227 5.64 10.02 -19.61
CA VAL A 227 6.14 11.13 -20.44
C VAL A 227 6.67 10.64 -21.78
N VAL A 228 7.36 9.49 -21.81
CA VAL A 228 7.88 8.88 -23.04
C VAL A 228 6.75 8.35 -23.94
N VAL A 229 5.69 7.82 -23.33
CA VAL A 229 4.53 7.28 -24.07
C VAL A 229 3.59 8.39 -24.54
N ALA A 230 3.53 9.53 -23.86
CA ALA A 230 2.59 10.61 -24.18
C ALA A 230 2.64 11.11 -25.66
N PRO A 231 3.80 11.28 -26.32
CA PRO A 231 3.87 11.69 -27.73
C PRO A 231 3.31 10.66 -28.72
N LEU A 232 3.15 9.39 -28.31
CA LEU A 232 2.60 8.33 -29.16
C LEU A 232 1.06 8.41 -29.30
N GLY A 233 0.43 9.31 -28.54
CA GLY A 233 -1.00 9.60 -28.63
C GLY A 233 -1.85 8.91 -27.55
N ILE A 234 -3.13 9.28 -27.54
CA ILE A 234 -4.10 8.88 -26.50
C ILE A 234 -4.28 7.35 -26.44
N VAL A 235 -4.25 6.69 -27.59
CA VAL A 235 -4.40 5.22 -27.69
C VAL A 235 -3.25 4.51 -26.97
N ALA A 236 -2.02 4.98 -27.15
CA ALA A 236 -0.84 4.40 -26.52
C ALA A 236 -0.86 4.62 -24.99
N ILE A 237 -1.25 5.82 -24.53
CA ILE A 237 -1.39 6.12 -23.10
C ILE A 237 -2.45 5.20 -22.47
N ALA A 238 -3.60 5.04 -23.12
CA ALA A 238 -4.67 4.19 -22.59
C ALA A 238 -4.26 2.71 -22.55
N ALA A 239 -3.62 2.21 -23.64
CA ALA A 239 -3.13 0.83 -23.71
C ALA A 239 -2.09 0.54 -22.61
N ASN A 240 -1.13 1.43 -22.40
CA ASN A 240 -0.13 1.33 -21.34
C ASN A 240 -0.77 1.34 -19.94
N SER A 241 -1.77 2.21 -19.73
CA SER A 241 -2.48 2.27 -18.44
C SER A 241 -3.25 0.98 -18.13
N PHE A 242 -3.91 0.39 -19.13
CA PHE A 242 -4.60 -0.89 -18.96
C PHE A 242 -3.62 -2.04 -18.74
N ALA A 243 -2.47 -2.06 -19.42
CA ALA A 243 -1.42 -3.05 -19.20
C ALA A 243 -0.89 -2.99 -17.77
N ILE A 244 -0.54 -1.81 -17.25
CA ILE A 244 -0.07 -1.61 -15.86
C ILE A 244 -1.11 -2.09 -14.83
N ILE A 245 -2.41 -1.81 -15.06
CA ILE A 245 -3.48 -2.29 -14.16
C ILE A 245 -3.56 -3.82 -14.18
N ALA A 246 -3.47 -4.44 -15.36
CA ALA A 246 -3.49 -5.89 -15.50
C ALA A 246 -2.24 -6.55 -14.88
N GLU A 247 -1.05 -5.97 -15.09
CA GLU A 247 0.21 -6.39 -14.48
C GLU A 247 0.15 -6.35 -12.95
N SER A 248 -0.59 -5.38 -12.37
CA SER A 248 -0.71 -5.26 -10.92
C SER A 248 -1.24 -6.51 -10.24
N LEU A 249 -2.06 -7.31 -10.92
CA LEU A 249 -2.53 -8.61 -10.42
C LEU A 249 -1.39 -9.63 -10.29
N CYS A 250 -0.35 -9.50 -11.11
CA CYS A 250 0.80 -10.40 -11.11
C CYS A 250 1.75 -10.11 -9.96
N TYR A 251 2.10 -8.85 -9.73
CA TYR A 251 3.10 -8.52 -8.71
C TYR A 251 2.56 -8.46 -7.27
N MET A 252 1.24 -8.44 -7.04
CA MET A 252 0.67 -8.46 -5.69
C MET A 252 1.10 -9.67 -4.84
N PRO A 253 1.10 -10.92 -5.34
CA PRO A 253 1.67 -12.05 -4.63
C PRO A 253 3.16 -11.88 -4.29
N GLY A 254 3.93 -11.24 -5.16
CA GLY A 254 5.34 -10.92 -4.94
C GLY A 254 5.56 -10.02 -3.71
N TYR A 255 4.77 -8.98 -3.55
CA TYR A 255 4.81 -8.13 -2.35
C TYR A 255 4.44 -8.91 -1.07
N GLY A 256 3.44 -9.80 -1.14
CA GLY A 256 3.10 -10.66 0.00
C GLY A 256 4.26 -11.58 0.43
N ILE A 257 4.98 -12.15 -0.52
CA ILE A 257 6.17 -12.97 -0.26
C ILE A 257 7.32 -12.11 0.28
N SER A 258 7.51 -10.90 -0.24
CA SER A 258 8.52 -9.93 0.22
C SER A 258 8.31 -9.56 1.70
N GLU A 259 7.08 -9.29 2.12
CA GLU A 259 6.77 -9.01 3.53
C GLU A 259 7.00 -10.23 4.44
N ALA A 260 6.70 -11.44 3.95
CA ALA A 260 7.03 -12.66 4.66
C ALA A 260 8.57 -12.86 4.77
N ALA A 261 9.31 -12.56 3.70
CA ALA A 261 10.77 -12.60 3.69
C ALA A 261 11.36 -11.65 4.74
N THR A 262 10.93 -10.39 4.77
CA THR A 262 11.37 -9.39 5.76
C THR A 262 11.17 -9.89 7.20
N THR A 263 10.03 -10.49 7.48
CA THR A 263 9.73 -11.03 8.81
C THR A 263 10.63 -12.21 9.17
N LEU A 264 10.74 -13.21 8.28
CA LEU A 264 11.51 -14.43 8.53
C LEU A 264 13.01 -14.17 8.62
N VAL A 265 13.52 -13.34 7.72
CA VAL A 265 14.93 -12.94 7.70
C VAL A 265 15.26 -12.08 8.91
N GLY A 266 14.43 -11.07 9.23
CA GLY A 266 14.59 -10.20 10.38
C GLY A 266 14.60 -10.97 11.70
N GLN A 267 13.68 -11.91 11.90
CA GLN A 267 13.65 -12.76 13.10
C GLN A 267 14.87 -13.71 13.16
N SER A 268 15.28 -14.27 12.01
CA SER A 268 16.45 -15.16 11.93
C SER A 268 17.75 -14.41 12.25
N LEU A 269 17.85 -13.16 11.80
CA LEU A 269 18.98 -12.27 12.12
C LEU A 269 18.98 -11.93 13.60
N GLY A 270 17.85 -11.58 14.18
CA GLY A 270 17.70 -11.29 15.60
C GLY A 270 18.09 -12.50 16.48
N ALA A 271 17.76 -13.72 16.04
CA ALA A 271 18.14 -14.97 16.70
C ALA A 271 19.62 -15.38 16.46
N ASN A 272 20.38 -14.60 15.71
CA ASN A 272 21.78 -14.89 15.31
C ASN A 272 21.94 -16.24 14.57
N ARG A 273 20.90 -16.67 13.81
CA ARG A 273 20.87 -17.94 13.06
C ARG A 273 21.15 -17.71 11.57
N ILE A 274 22.38 -17.40 11.21
CA ILE A 274 22.77 -17.04 9.83
C ILE A 274 22.47 -18.14 8.80
N ARG A 275 22.58 -19.42 9.16
CA ARG A 275 22.23 -20.53 8.26
C ARG A 275 20.73 -20.54 7.93
N LEU A 276 19.88 -20.25 8.91
CA LEU A 276 18.42 -20.19 8.75
C LEU A 276 18.04 -18.98 7.91
N LEU A 277 18.65 -17.83 8.17
CA LEU A 277 18.49 -16.61 7.38
C LEU A 277 18.73 -16.86 5.89
N ARG A 278 19.89 -17.44 5.53
CA ARG A 278 20.21 -17.76 4.13
C ARG A 278 19.22 -18.72 3.49
N ARG A 279 18.75 -19.72 4.24
CA ARG A 279 17.72 -20.65 3.74
C ARG A 279 16.40 -19.94 3.47
N PHE A 280 15.92 -19.11 4.39
CA PHE A 280 14.68 -18.34 4.18
C PHE A 280 14.81 -17.35 3.02
N ALA A 281 15.93 -16.61 2.93
CA ALA A 281 16.18 -15.72 1.81
C ALA A 281 16.10 -16.45 0.46
N ASN A 282 16.80 -17.58 0.33
CA ASN A 282 16.78 -18.36 -0.93
C ASN A 282 15.37 -18.92 -1.22
N ILE A 283 14.69 -19.51 -0.23
CA ILE A 283 13.36 -20.09 -0.44
C ILE A 283 12.36 -19.01 -0.85
N THR A 284 12.36 -17.85 -0.20
CA THR A 284 11.42 -16.77 -0.52
C THR A 284 11.67 -16.18 -1.90
N VAL A 285 12.94 -15.95 -2.29
CA VAL A 285 13.28 -15.45 -3.62
C VAL A 285 12.85 -16.44 -4.71
N TRP A 286 13.24 -17.71 -4.58
CA TRP A 286 12.87 -18.72 -5.57
C TRP A 286 11.35 -18.98 -5.64
N SER A 287 10.66 -19.00 -4.50
CA SER A 287 9.20 -19.13 -4.49
C SER A 287 8.52 -17.92 -5.12
N GLY A 288 9.02 -16.71 -4.88
CA GLY A 288 8.54 -15.50 -5.53
C GLY A 288 8.69 -15.54 -7.05
N MET A 289 9.90 -15.88 -7.53
CA MET A 289 10.17 -16.05 -8.97
C MET A 289 9.27 -17.11 -9.62
N LEU A 290 9.06 -18.24 -8.93
CA LEU A 290 8.21 -19.30 -9.45
C LEU A 290 6.75 -18.86 -9.53
N ILE A 291 6.21 -18.27 -8.45
CA ILE A 291 4.80 -17.88 -8.40
C ILE A 291 4.52 -16.76 -9.41
N MET A 292 5.35 -15.71 -9.43
CA MET A 292 5.16 -14.63 -10.41
C MET A 292 5.46 -15.07 -11.83
N GLY A 293 6.39 -16.01 -12.05
CA GLY A 293 6.62 -16.62 -13.36
C GLY A 293 5.41 -17.41 -13.87
N VAL A 294 4.75 -18.18 -12.99
CA VAL A 294 3.50 -18.88 -13.33
C VAL A 294 2.38 -17.88 -13.61
N MET A 295 2.25 -16.83 -12.79
CA MET A 295 1.27 -15.77 -13.02
C MET A 295 1.53 -15.01 -14.31
N GLY A 296 2.80 -14.69 -14.63
CA GLY A 296 3.19 -14.09 -15.90
C GLY A 296 2.82 -14.97 -17.10
N ALA A 297 3.07 -16.29 -17.02
CA ALA A 297 2.65 -17.22 -18.06
C ALA A 297 1.11 -17.26 -18.23
N LEU A 298 0.38 -17.22 -17.13
CA LEU A 298 -1.09 -17.14 -17.16
C LEU A 298 -1.57 -15.83 -17.79
N ILE A 299 -0.97 -14.69 -17.42
CA ILE A 299 -1.30 -13.37 -17.99
C ILE A 299 -0.94 -13.34 -19.48
N TYR A 300 0.18 -13.89 -19.89
CA TYR A 300 0.56 -13.98 -21.32
C TYR A 300 -0.51 -14.67 -22.16
N VAL A 301 -1.05 -15.80 -21.69
CA VAL A 301 -2.11 -16.55 -22.37
C VAL A 301 -3.45 -15.83 -22.28
N ALA A 302 -3.78 -15.29 -21.12
CA ALA A 302 -5.06 -14.64 -20.85
C ALA A 302 -5.11 -13.16 -21.29
N ALA A 303 -4.02 -12.59 -21.82
CA ALA A 303 -3.94 -11.17 -22.20
C ALA A 303 -5.11 -10.71 -23.10
N PRO A 304 -5.55 -11.46 -24.13
CA PRO A 304 -6.68 -11.05 -24.95
C PRO A 304 -8.00 -10.94 -24.17
N GLN A 305 -8.22 -11.85 -23.22
CA GLN A 305 -9.42 -11.85 -22.38
C GLN A 305 -9.39 -10.72 -21.38
N ILE A 306 -8.25 -10.51 -20.70
CA ILE A 306 -8.07 -9.48 -19.68
C ILE A 306 -8.27 -8.09 -20.28
N ILE A 307 -7.55 -7.75 -21.34
CA ILE A 307 -7.67 -6.45 -22.01
C ILE A 307 -9.04 -6.32 -22.68
N GLY A 308 -9.60 -7.40 -23.22
CA GLY A 308 -10.93 -7.40 -23.84
C GLY A 308 -12.08 -7.07 -22.89
N VAL A 309 -11.95 -7.40 -21.60
CA VAL A 309 -12.90 -7.00 -20.56
C VAL A 309 -12.72 -5.53 -20.18
N MET A 310 -11.49 -4.99 -20.26
CA MET A 310 -11.16 -3.62 -19.82
C MET A 310 -11.56 -2.57 -20.86
N THR A 311 -11.50 -2.89 -22.16
CA THR A 311 -11.81 -1.93 -23.22
C THR A 311 -12.49 -2.57 -24.43
N PRO A 312 -13.54 -1.93 -25.00
CA PRO A 312 -14.15 -2.34 -26.24
C PRO A 312 -13.44 -1.81 -27.50
N VAL A 313 -12.48 -0.86 -27.33
CA VAL A 313 -11.80 -0.19 -28.44
C VAL A 313 -10.70 -1.10 -29.00
N GLU A 314 -10.83 -1.53 -30.26
CA GLU A 314 -9.94 -2.52 -30.90
C GLU A 314 -8.48 -2.07 -30.96
N GLU A 315 -8.22 -0.79 -31.28
CA GLU A 315 -6.85 -0.24 -31.35
C GLU A 315 -6.13 -0.29 -30.00
N ILE A 316 -6.82 0.10 -28.93
CA ILE A 316 -6.28 0.05 -27.55
C ILE A 316 -6.08 -1.40 -27.12
N ARG A 317 -7.01 -2.28 -27.51
CA ARG A 317 -6.98 -3.69 -27.17
C ARG A 317 -5.77 -4.40 -27.80
N THR A 318 -5.54 -4.19 -29.09
CA THR A 318 -4.43 -4.82 -29.81
C THR A 318 -3.09 -4.41 -29.22
N LEU A 319 -2.88 -3.09 -29.03
CA LEU A 319 -1.65 -2.56 -28.47
C LEU A 319 -1.47 -2.99 -27.00
N GLY A 320 -2.54 -2.97 -26.19
CA GLY A 320 -2.50 -3.39 -24.78
C GLY A 320 -2.15 -4.86 -24.59
N ILE A 321 -2.61 -5.74 -25.49
CA ILE A 321 -2.24 -7.17 -25.49
C ILE A 321 -0.75 -7.35 -25.76
N GLU A 322 -0.19 -6.62 -26.72
CA GLU A 322 1.24 -6.68 -27.04
C GLU A 322 2.10 -6.20 -25.88
N ILE A 323 1.75 -5.05 -25.27
CA ILE A 323 2.46 -4.51 -24.09
C ILE A 323 2.42 -5.53 -22.96
N LEU A 324 1.22 -6.03 -22.60
CA LEU A 324 1.04 -6.94 -21.48
C LEU A 324 1.81 -8.26 -21.67
N ARG A 325 1.91 -8.76 -22.91
CA ARG A 325 2.72 -9.94 -23.23
C ARG A 325 4.21 -9.71 -23.08
N ILE A 326 4.70 -8.52 -23.41
CA ILE A 326 6.10 -8.15 -23.21
C ILE A 326 6.42 -8.08 -21.72
N GLU A 327 5.58 -7.40 -20.93
CA GLU A 327 5.71 -7.29 -19.47
C GLU A 327 5.70 -8.66 -18.78
N ALA A 328 4.88 -9.59 -19.24
CA ALA A 328 4.79 -10.94 -18.68
C ALA A 328 6.14 -11.71 -18.67
N PHE A 329 7.05 -11.43 -19.61
CA PHE A 329 8.41 -12.02 -19.60
C PHE A 329 9.31 -11.43 -18.51
N ALA A 330 9.08 -10.22 -18.09
CA ALA A 330 9.87 -9.56 -17.03
C ALA A 330 9.48 -10.00 -15.62
N GLU A 331 8.30 -10.59 -15.42
CA GLU A 331 7.71 -10.95 -14.14
C GLU A 331 8.61 -11.78 -13.22
N PRO A 332 9.32 -12.84 -13.67
CA PRO A 332 10.20 -13.59 -12.78
C PRO A 332 11.37 -12.78 -12.27
N MET A 333 11.91 -11.87 -13.09
CA MET A 333 13.02 -10.98 -12.70
C MET A 333 12.53 -9.87 -11.77
N PHE A 334 11.33 -9.37 -12.03
CA PHE A 334 10.67 -8.40 -11.17
C PHE A 334 10.36 -9.00 -9.78
N ALA A 335 9.93 -10.27 -9.73
CA ALA A 335 9.78 -11.03 -8.49
C ALA A 335 11.08 -11.11 -7.70
N ALA A 336 12.20 -11.41 -8.36
CA ALA A 336 13.50 -11.47 -7.71
C ALA A 336 13.86 -10.12 -7.08
N SER A 337 13.60 -9.01 -7.77
CA SER A 337 13.83 -7.65 -7.26
C SER A 337 12.96 -7.35 -6.02
N ILE A 338 11.64 -7.55 -6.12
CA ILE A 338 10.68 -7.28 -5.03
C ILE A 338 11.00 -8.11 -3.78
N VAL A 339 11.28 -9.41 -3.95
CA VAL A 339 11.51 -10.29 -2.80
C VAL A 339 12.92 -10.09 -2.22
N ALA A 340 13.93 -9.88 -3.05
CA ALA A 340 15.27 -9.54 -2.59
C ALA A 340 15.27 -8.25 -1.76
N TYR A 341 14.52 -7.24 -2.18
CA TYR A 341 14.30 -6.03 -1.38
C TYR A 341 13.81 -6.38 0.04
N GLY A 342 12.77 -7.21 0.17
CA GLY A 342 12.27 -7.66 1.47
C GLY A 342 13.29 -8.46 2.31
N VAL A 343 14.27 -9.10 1.67
CA VAL A 343 15.37 -9.81 2.34
C VAL A 343 16.42 -8.84 2.89
N PHE A 344 16.70 -7.74 2.16
CA PHE A 344 17.77 -6.80 2.53
C PHE A 344 17.33 -5.70 3.50
N VAL A 345 16.03 -5.47 3.63
CA VAL A 345 15.43 -4.57 4.61
C VAL A 345 15.31 -5.23 5.97
#